data_b078f3f4b1aa7cb597bcf61313c83302
#
_entry.id   b078f3f4b1aa7cb597bcf61313c83302
#
_cell.length_a   1.000
_cell.length_b   1.000
_cell.length_c   1.000
_cell.angle_alpha   90.00
_cell.angle_beta   90.00
_cell.angle_gamma   90.00
#
_symmetry.space_group_name_H-M   'P 1'
#
loop_
_entity.id
_entity.type
_entity.pdbx_description
1 polymer ?
#
loop_
_entity_poly.entity_id
_entity_poly.type
_entity_poly.pdbx_seq_one_letter_code
_entity_poly.pdbx_strand_id
1 'polypeptide(L)'
;MSLKKLITEVAVVDSMFDVEQELMNIKESILEQVIVEGVDDPGILKCIFMAGGPGSGKSFTAMEIFGIDKRLKTSFSHTGLKTVNSDSAFEKGLKDNGIDGKKLAQIEKEDPELWDKIANNDDSIRNKAKAITQLQRKFYEVGRLGMIIDGTGHVYSKIQKNKKHAESLGYDTYMVFVNTSLEVAKERNQNRDRVLSDELLTKSWGDVQNNLGKFQNLFGGNFRIVDNTVYKPISGQVQKAVNNFVKKRVYNPIGKKWISTARALKNANIIKK
;
A
#
# COMPACT_ATOMS: atom_id res chain seq x y z
N MET A 1 19.60 8.74 -7.86
CA MET A 1 19.02 10.03 -7.44
C MET A 1 19.32 10.20 -5.96
N SER A 2 19.90 11.31 -5.50
CA SER A 2 20.26 11.47 -4.09
C SER A 2 19.01 11.80 -3.25
N LEU A 3 19.03 11.38 -1.97
CA LEU A 3 17.96 11.67 -1.00
C LEU A 3 17.65 13.18 -0.94
N LYS A 4 18.70 14.02 -1.06
CA LYS A 4 18.59 15.48 -1.08
C LYS A 4 17.73 16.01 -2.25
N LYS A 5 17.86 15.43 -3.45
CA LYS A 5 17.07 15.79 -4.62
C LYS A 5 15.61 15.39 -4.49
N LEU A 6 15.36 14.25 -3.83
CA LEU A 6 14.00 13.77 -3.53
C LEU A 6 13.27 14.71 -2.56
N ILE A 7 13.96 15.21 -1.53
CA ILE A 7 13.41 16.13 -0.53
C ILE A 7 13.10 17.48 -1.16
N THR A 8 13.94 17.97 -2.09
CA THR A 8 13.75 19.27 -2.74
C THR A 8 12.56 19.27 -3.72
N GLU A 9 12.27 18.16 -4.39
CA GLU A 9 11.11 18.03 -5.28
C GLU A 9 9.75 18.03 -4.54
N VAL A 10 9.75 17.83 -3.23
CA VAL A 10 8.54 17.79 -2.39
C VAL A 10 8.31 19.09 -1.62
N ALA A 11 9.34 19.93 -1.45
CA ALA A 11 9.25 21.21 -0.73
C ALA A 11 8.38 22.29 -1.42
N VAL A 12 7.78 21.98 -2.58
CA VAL A 12 6.95 22.91 -3.35
C VAL A 12 5.46 22.81 -3.00
N VAL A 13 5.07 21.94 -2.06
CA VAL A 13 3.65 21.73 -1.72
C VAL A 13 3.30 22.49 -0.44
N ASP A 14 2.69 23.66 -0.63
CA ASP A 14 2.34 24.60 0.43
C ASP A 14 1.07 24.23 1.23
N SER A 15 1.18 24.37 2.52
CA SER A 15 0.27 24.90 3.56
C SER A 15 -0.99 24.18 4.05
N MET A 16 -1.45 23.04 3.60
CA MET A 16 -2.61 22.34 4.24
C MET A 16 -2.24 21.05 5.00
N PHE A 17 -1.02 20.61 4.89
CA PHE A 17 -0.38 19.53 5.64
C PHE A 17 0.97 20.04 6.09
N ASP A 18 1.37 19.71 7.30
CA ASP A 18 2.77 19.85 7.69
C ASP A 18 3.59 18.75 7.00
N VAL A 19 3.82 18.97 5.71
CA VAL A 19 4.53 18.02 4.84
C VAL A 19 5.97 17.83 5.33
N GLU A 20 6.58 18.88 5.90
CA GLU A 20 7.93 18.79 6.45
C GLU A 20 7.97 17.89 7.70
N GLN A 21 7.00 18.03 8.60
CA GLN A 21 6.92 17.17 9.78
C GLN A 21 6.61 15.72 9.41
N GLU A 22 5.70 15.51 8.48
CA GLU A 22 5.37 14.15 8.01
C GLU A 22 6.56 13.51 7.26
N LEU A 23 7.30 14.30 6.50
CA LEU A 23 8.55 13.87 5.86
C LEU A 23 9.65 13.54 6.87
N MET A 24 9.77 14.32 7.95
CA MET A 24 10.72 14.02 9.03
C MET A 24 10.33 12.73 9.75
N ASN A 25 9.06 12.55 10.08
CA ASN A 25 8.56 11.34 10.72
C ASN A 25 8.77 10.09 9.83
N ILE A 26 8.52 10.23 8.53
CA ILE A 26 8.79 9.17 7.53
C ILE A 26 10.29 8.87 7.48
N LYS A 27 11.13 9.89 7.43
CA LYS A 27 12.61 9.73 7.38
C LYS A 27 13.15 9.03 8.61
N GLU A 28 12.73 9.44 9.79
CA GLU A 28 13.15 8.82 11.06
C GLU A 28 12.70 7.36 11.15
N SER A 29 11.43 7.11 10.86
CA SER A 29 10.86 5.76 10.83
C SER A 29 11.61 4.83 9.85
N ILE A 30 11.96 5.33 8.65
CA ILE A 30 12.70 4.55 7.65
C ILE A 30 14.14 4.31 8.08
N LEU A 31 14.81 5.32 8.65
CA LEU A 31 16.18 5.15 9.13
C LEU A 31 16.28 4.10 10.24
N GLU A 32 15.36 4.14 11.19
CA GLU A 32 15.27 3.12 12.24
C GLU A 32 15.10 1.72 11.66
N GLN A 33 14.23 1.57 10.65
CA GLN A 33 13.98 0.29 10.01
C GLN A 33 15.15 -0.24 9.18
N VAL A 34 15.77 0.62 8.38
CA VAL A 34 16.97 0.26 7.61
C VAL A 34 18.09 -0.23 8.54
N ILE A 35 18.18 0.36 9.74
CA ILE A 35 19.16 -0.04 10.76
C ILE A 35 18.82 -1.41 11.35
N VAL A 36 17.54 -1.68 11.64
CA VAL A 36 17.10 -2.92 12.31
C VAL A 36 16.97 -4.10 11.35
N GLU A 37 16.39 -3.91 10.16
CA GLU A 37 16.09 -5.04 9.27
C GLU A 37 17.32 -5.61 8.58
N GLY A 38 18.18 -4.78 8.06
CA GLY A 38 19.38 -5.25 7.35
C GLY A 38 19.09 -6.17 6.16
N VAL A 39 20.15 -6.60 5.49
CA VAL A 39 20.09 -7.43 4.27
C VAL A 39 19.60 -8.87 4.49
N ASP A 40 19.53 -9.31 5.73
CA ASP A 40 19.10 -10.67 6.11
C ASP A 40 17.65 -10.72 6.58
N ASP A 41 16.96 -9.57 6.58
CA ASP A 41 15.52 -9.53 6.94
C ASP A 41 14.70 -10.36 5.95
N PRO A 42 13.79 -11.23 6.43
CA PRO A 42 12.93 -12.04 5.55
C PRO A 42 12.04 -11.21 4.63
N GLY A 43 11.70 -9.99 5.03
CA GLY A 43 10.89 -9.06 4.26
C GLY A 43 11.64 -8.34 3.13
N ILE A 44 12.97 -8.36 3.13
CA ILE A 44 13.78 -7.69 2.12
C ILE A 44 13.45 -8.20 0.72
N LEU A 45 13.22 -7.25 -0.20
CA LEU A 45 12.92 -7.52 -1.61
C LEU A 45 11.65 -8.38 -1.81
N LYS A 46 10.70 -8.30 -0.89
CA LYS A 46 9.35 -8.86 -1.05
C LYS A 46 8.34 -7.74 -1.26
N CYS A 47 7.54 -7.86 -2.32
CA CYS A 47 6.48 -6.91 -2.63
C CYS A 47 5.15 -7.64 -2.80
N ILE A 48 4.23 -7.41 -1.88
CA ILE A 48 2.90 -8.01 -1.92
C ILE A 48 1.90 -6.95 -2.38
N PHE A 49 1.17 -7.25 -3.43
CA PHE A 49 0.05 -6.44 -3.90
C PHE A 49 -1.24 -6.94 -3.25
N MET A 50 -2.00 -6.03 -2.66
CA MET A 50 -3.36 -6.30 -2.25
C MET A 50 -4.33 -5.63 -3.21
N ALA A 51 -5.33 -6.37 -3.69
CA ALA A 51 -6.40 -5.86 -4.53
C ALA A 51 -7.76 -6.34 -4.01
N GLY A 52 -8.79 -5.56 -4.28
CA GLY A 52 -10.17 -5.84 -3.88
C GLY A 52 -10.99 -4.55 -3.85
N GLY A 53 -12.24 -4.62 -4.25
CA GLY A 53 -13.14 -3.47 -4.34
C GLY A 53 -13.38 -2.77 -2.99
N PRO A 54 -14.01 -1.60 -3.01
CA PRO A 54 -14.52 -0.98 -1.79
C PRO A 54 -15.44 -1.97 -1.05
N GLY A 55 -15.37 -2.03 0.28
CA GLY A 55 -16.18 -2.99 1.06
C GLY A 55 -15.71 -4.44 1.04
N SER A 56 -14.67 -4.81 0.24
CA SER A 56 -14.20 -6.20 0.19
C SER A 56 -13.54 -6.71 1.49
N GLY A 57 -13.18 -5.80 2.42
CA GLY A 57 -12.54 -6.17 3.67
C GLY A 57 -11.02 -6.35 3.58
N LYS A 58 -10.36 -5.67 2.66
CA LYS A 58 -8.88 -5.68 2.54
C LYS A 58 -8.16 -5.37 3.86
N SER A 59 -8.63 -4.38 4.61
CA SER A 59 -8.02 -4.01 5.90
C SER A 59 -8.13 -5.15 6.93
N PHE A 60 -9.26 -5.85 6.98
CA PHE A 60 -9.43 -7.05 7.80
C PHE A 60 -8.47 -8.15 7.34
N THR A 61 -8.42 -8.41 6.04
CA THR A 61 -7.50 -9.40 5.46
C THR A 61 -6.04 -9.05 5.74
N ALA A 62 -5.67 -7.78 5.67
CA ALA A 62 -4.32 -7.31 6.00
C ALA A 62 -3.98 -7.53 7.48
N MET A 63 -4.92 -7.27 8.38
CA MET A 63 -4.77 -7.54 9.81
C MET A 63 -4.56 -9.04 10.06
N GLU A 64 -5.41 -9.89 9.50
CA GLU A 64 -5.36 -11.34 9.71
C GLU A 64 -4.08 -11.98 9.14
N ILE A 65 -3.65 -11.57 7.94
CA ILE A 65 -2.48 -12.17 7.28
C ILE A 65 -1.18 -11.57 7.79
N PHE A 66 -1.13 -10.26 7.98
CA PHE A 66 0.11 -9.52 8.23
C PHE A 66 0.23 -8.96 9.65
N GLY A 67 -0.81 -9.04 10.46
CA GLY A 67 -0.85 -8.41 11.79
C GLY A 67 -0.88 -6.88 11.75
N ILE A 68 -1.33 -6.27 10.64
CA ILE A 68 -1.40 -4.82 10.49
C ILE A 68 -2.70 -4.32 11.09
N ASP A 69 -2.65 -3.75 12.29
CA ASP A 69 -3.81 -3.13 12.93
C ASP A 69 -3.79 -1.61 12.72
N LYS A 70 -4.76 -1.09 11.98
CA LYS A 70 -4.92 0.36 11.74
C LYS A 70 -5.04 1.17 13.04
N ARG A 71 -5.59 0.57 14.12
CA ARG A 71 -5.77 1.23 15.41
C ARG A 71 -4.44 1.51 16.11
N LEU A 72 -3.42 0.69 15.85
CA LEU A 72 -2.10 0.83 16.46
C LEU A 72 -1.22 1.86 15.74
N LYS A 73 -1.71 2.52 14.69
CA LYS A 73 -0.96 3.48 13.85
C LYS A 73 0.37 2.92 13.32
N THR A 74 0.52 1.59 13.30
CA THR A 74 1.72 0.94 12.78
C THR A 74 1.51 0.58 11.33
N SER A 75 2.45 0.98 10.49
CA SER A 75 2.48 0.59 9.07
C SER A 75 3.26 -0.72 8.86
N PHE A 76 3.57 -1.44 9.94
CA PHE A 76 4.43 -2.63 9.92
C PHE A 76 3.64 -3.90 10.14
N SER A 77 3.98 -4.91 9.35
CA SER A 77 3.54 -6.27 9.60
C SER A 77 4.48 -6.96 10.61
N HIS A 78 4.00 -8.04 11.25
CA HIS A 78 4.86 -8.91 12.07
C HIS A 78 6.00 -9.58 11.28
N THR A 79 5.96 -9.51 9.95
CA THR A 79 7.00 -10.02 9.05
C THR A 79 7.94 -8.92 8.54
N GLY A 80 7.86 -7.70 9.07
CA GLY A 80 8.68 -6.57 8.67
C GLY A 80 8.22 -5.85 7.37
N LEU A 81 7.15 -6.31 6.71
CA LEU A 81 6.62 -5.65 5.51
C LEU A 81 5.93 -4.32 5.86
N LYS A 82 6.19 -3.29 5.09
CA LYS A 82 5.67 -1.93 5.26
C LYS A 82 4.47 -1.70 4.34
N THR A 83 3.42 -1.09 4.86
CA THR A 83 2.23 -0.77 4.07
C THR A 83 2.43 0.51 3.27
N VAL A 84 2.13 0.43 1.98
CA VAL A 84 2.05 1.57 1.04
C VAL A 84 0.58 1.77 0.70
N ASN A 85 -0.08 2.70 1.40
CA ASN A 85 -1.50 3.03 1.23
C ASN A 85 -1.72 4.52 1.52
N SER A 86 -2.41 5.22 0.62
CA SER A 86 -2.73 6.64 0.76
C SER A 86 -3.97 6.91 1.61
N ASP A 87 -4.73 5.90 2.00
CA ASP A 87 -6.00 6.10 2.73
C ASP A 87 -5.76 6.73 4.10
N SER A 88 -4.74 6.29 4.84
CA SER A 88 -4.42 6.84 6.18
C SER A 88 -4.02 8.32 6.11
N ALA A 89 -3.20 8.70 5.13
CA ALA A 89 -2.81 10.09 4.93
C ALA A 89 -4.01 10.94 4.47
N PHE A 90 -4.89 10.38 3.64
CA PHE A 90 -6.11 11.06 3.21
C PHE A 90 -7.10 11.25 4.36
N GLU A 91 -7.35 10.22 5.17
CA GLU A 91 -8.21 10.28 6.36
C GLU A 91 -7.69 11.32 7.38
N LYS A 92 -6.36 11.35 7.60
CA LYS A 92 -5.72 12.38 8.42
C LYS A 92 -5.98 13.78 7.85
N GLY A 93 -5.75 13.97 6.55
CA GLY A 93 -5.98 15.24 5.89
C GLY A 93 -7.42 15.74 5.96
N LEU A 94 -8.40 14.87 5.82
CA LEU A 94 -9.80 15.23 6.02
C LEU A 94 -10.04 15.72 7.46
N LYS A 95 -9.54 14.98 8.45
CA LYS A 95 -9.69 15.33 9.85
C LYS A 95 -9.02 16.65 10.20
N ASP A 96 -7.80 16.88 9.73
CA ASP A 96 -7.04 18.11 9.98
C ASP A 96 -7.73 19.35 9.38
N ASN A 97 -8.56 19.14 8.35
CA ASN A 97 -9.38 20.19 7.74
C ASN A 97 -10.84 20.21 8.26
N GLY A 98 -11.16 19.47 9.31
CA GLY A 98 -12.51 19.44 9.90
C GLY A 98 -13.59 18.80 9.01
N ILE A 99 -13.18 17.98 8.02
CA ILE A 99 -14.08 17.36 7.06
C ILE A 99 -14.50 15.98 7.55
N ASP A 100 -15.82 15.79 7.70
CA ASP A 100 -16.39 14.48 8.04
C ASP A 100 -16.36 13.56 6.80
N GLY A 101 -15.58 12.47 6.87
CA GLY A 101 -15.47 11.48 5.81
C GLY A 101 -16.80 10.82 5.42
N LYS A 102 -17.79 10.78 6.33
CA LYS A 102 -19.13 10.23 6.05
C LYS A 102 -19.93 11.12 5.09
N LYS A 103 -19.61 12.40 5.04
CA LYS A 103 -20.31 13.39 4.19
C LYS A 103 -19.70 13.52 2.79
N LEU A 104 -18.62 12.81 2.47
CA LEU A 104 -17.92 12.98 1.19
C LEU A 104 -18.83 12.78 -0.04
N ALA A 105 -19.71 11.79 -0.01
CA ALA A 105 -20.65 11.55 -1.11
C ALA A 105 -21.70 12.68 -1.26
N GLN A 106 -22.05 13.34 -0.16
CA GLN A 106 -22.91 14.52 -0.17
C GLN A 106 -22.14 15.74 -0.68
N ILE A 107 -20.94 16.00 -0.15
CA ILE A 107 -20.09 17.11 -0.57
C ILE A 107 -19.79 17.04 -2.08
N GLU A 108 -19.51 15.85 -2.62
CA GLU A 108 -19.27 15.64 -4.05
C GLU A 108 -20.43 16.16 -4.93
N LYS A 109 -21.67 16.06 -4.44
CA LYS A 109 -22.87 16.46 -5.19
C LYS A 109 -23.29 17.91 -4.94
N GLU A 110 -23.15 18.38 -3.70
CA GLU A 110 -23.76 19.62 -3.22
C GLU A 110 -22.77 20.78 -3.12
N ASP A 111 -21.45 20.51 -2.99
CA ASP A 111 -20.41 21.52 -2.81
C ASP A 111 -19.19 21.24 -3.71
N PRO A 112 -19.28 21.58 -5.01
CA PRO A 112 -18.19 21.35 -5.97
C PRO A 112 -16.89 22.07 -5.59
N GLU A 113 -16.95 23.25 -4.97
CA GLU A 113 -15.74 23.99 -4.56
C GLU A 113 -14.99 23.28 -3.44
N LEU A 114 -15.72 22.78 -2.44
CA LEU A 114 -15.12 21.98 -1.37
C LEU A 114 -14.65 20.64 -1.91
N TRP A 115 -15.40 20.03 -2.84
CA TRP A 115 -14.98 18.77 -3.48
C TRP A 115 -13.66 18.90 -4.25
N ASP A 116 -13.48 20.02 -4.95
CA ASP A 116 -12.24 20.31 -5.66
C ASP A 116 -11.04 20.39 -4.70
N LYS A 117 -11.20 21.03 -3.55
CA LYS A 117 -10.18 21.07 -2.49
C LYS A 117 -9.88 19.68 -1.91
N ILE A 118 -10.90 18.81 -1.85
CA ILE A 118 -10.75 17.45 -1.32
C ILE A 118 -10.10 16.51 -2.34
N ALA A 119 -10.53 16.54 -3.61
CA ALA A 119 -10.28 15.43 -4.53
C ALA A 119 -9.69 15.79 -5.89
N ASN A 120 -10.04 16.95 -6.48
CA ASN A 120 -9.79 17.22 -7.90
C ASN A 120 -8.57 18.11 -8.15
N ASN A 121 -8.37 19.15 -7.35
CA ASN A 121 -7.25 20.08 -7.55
C ASN A 121 -5.89 19.40 -7.34
N ASP A 122 -4.85 19.92 -7.98
CA ASP A 122 -3.47 19.43 -7.82
C ASP A 122 -3.04 19.47 -6.35
N ASP A 123 -3.45 20.53 -5.61
CA ASP A 123 -3.21 20.70 -4.18
C ASP A 123 -4.28 20.08 -3.28
N SER A 124 -5.17 19.25 -3.84
CA SER A 124 -6.22 18.60 -3.06
C SER A 124 -5.66 17.70 -1.96
N ILE A 125 -6.43 17.53 -0.90
CA ILE A 125 -6.08 16.62 0.22
C ILE A 125 -5.73 15.23 -0.31
N ARG A 126 -6.48 14.76 -1.32
CA ARG A 126 -6.22 13.45 -1.95
C ARG A 126 -4.88 13.39 -2.68
N ASN A 127 -4.52 14.43 -3.42
CA ASN A 127 -3.27 14.43 -4.18
C ASN A 127 -2.06 14.60 -3.26
N LYS A 128 -2.16 15.41 -2.20
CA LYS A 128 -1.17 15.50 -1.13
C LYS A 128 -0.95 14.14 -0.45
N ALA A 129 -2.02 13.44 -0.08
CA ALA A 129 -1.93 12.10 0.50
C ALA A 129 -1.25 11.09 -0.43
N LYS A 130 -1.53 11.15 -1.75
CA LYS A 130 -0.84 10.32 -2.75
C LYS A 130 0.65 10.68 -2.86
N ALA A 131 1.01 11.96 -2.83
CA ALA A 131 2.40 12.41 -2.92
C ALA A 131 3.23 11.91 -1.72
N ILE A 132 2.71 12.04 -0.50
CA ILE A 132 3.33 11.51 0.72
C ILE A 132 3.55 9.99 0.60
N THR A 133 2.53 9.26 0.15
CA THR A 133 2.62 7.81 0.00
C THR A 133 3.63 7.40 -1.08
N GLN A 134 3.72 8.14 -2.18
CA GLN A 134 4.71 7.88 -3.22
C GLN A 134 6.14 8.12 -2.72
N LEU A 135 6.34 9.17 -1.93
CA LEU A 135 7.63 9.45 -1.32
C LEU A 135 8.03 8.34 -0.35
N GLN A 136 7.13 7.95 0.55
CA GLN A 136 7.32 6.84 1.46
C GLN A 136 7.72 5.55 0.72
N ARG A 137 7.00 5.23 -0.37
CA ARG A 137 7.33 4.10 -1.22
C ARG A 137 8.74 4.21 -1.83
N LYS A 138 9.12 5.38 -2.32
CA LYS A 138 10.48 5.60 -2.87
C LYS A 138 11.56 5.34 -1.83
N PHE A 139 11.36 5.72 -0.56
CA PHE A 139 12.29 5.39 0.51
C PHE A 139 12.39 3.89 0.74
N TYR A 140 11.26 3.18 0.77
CA TYR A 140 11.28 1.71 0.90
C TYR A 140 12.01 1.05 -0.27
N GLU A 141 11.81 1.54 -1.49
CA GLU A 141 12.50 1.06 -2.69
C GLU A 141 14.00 1.31 -2.65
N VAL A 142 14.45 2.45 -2.13
CA VAL A 142 15.89 2.74 -1.93
C VAL A 142 16.53 1.74 -0.96
N GLY A 143 15.86 1.48 0.16
CA GLY A 143 16.30 0.51 1.18
C GLY A 143 16.09 -0.96 0.79
N ARG A 144 15.40 -1.24 -0.32
CA ARG A 144 14.98 -2.60 -0.71
C ARG A 144 14.10 -3.27 0.35
N LEU A 145 13.39 -2.47 1.14
CA LEU A 145 12.54 -2.94 2.24
C LEU A 145 11.32 -3.67 1.69
N GLY A 146 10.83 -4.67 2.44
CA GLY A 146 9.63 -5.39 2.07
C GLY A 146 8.39 -4.50 2.11
N MET A 147 7.49 -4.63 1.13
CA MET A 147 6.33 -3.76 0.97
C MET A 147 5.03 -4.53 0.77
N ILE A 148 3.94 -3.94 1.27
CA ILE A 148 2.57 -4.29 0.91
C ILE A 148 1.97 -3.07 0.20
N ILE A 149 1.73 -3.21 -1.11
CA ILE A 149 1.06 -2.16 -1.91
C ILE A 149 -0.44 -2.43 -1.86
N ASP A 150 -1.14 -1.66 -1.05
CA ASP A 150 -2.60 -1.77 -0.91
C ASP A 150 -3.30 -0.84 -1.92
N GLY A 151 -4.21 -1.41 -2.68
CA GLY A 151 -4.99 -0.70 -3.68
C GLY A 151 -6.31 -1.42 -4.02
N THR A 152 -7.19 -0.73 -4.74
CA THR A 152 -8.45 -1.34 -5.18
C THR A 152 -8.25 -2.36 -6.29
N GLY A 153 -7.30 -2.12 -7.20
CA GLY A 153 -7.08 -2.99 -8.36
C GLY A 153 -8.06 -2.74 -9.53
N HIS A 154 -8.86 -1.67 -9.49
CA HIS A 154 -9.78 -1.33 -10.60
C HIS A 154 -9.04 -0.93 -11.87
N VAL A 155 -7.82 -0.40 -11.80
CA VAL A 155 -6.97 -0.10 -12.96
C VAL A 155 -5.88 -1.15 -13.11
N TYR A 156 -6.09 -2.11 -14.01
CA TYR A 156 -5.15 -3.21 -14.27
C TYR A 156 -3.75 -2.72 -14.66
N SER A 157 -3.67 -1.76 -15.58
CA SER A 157 -2.39 -1.24 -16.10
C SER A 157 -1.52 -0.62 -14.99
N LYS A 158 -2.12 -0.04 -13.96
CA LYS A 158 -1.40 0.51 -12.80
C LYS A 158 -0.72 -0.61 -12.00
N ILE A 159 -1.42 -1.70 -11.73
CA ILE A 159 -0.85 -2.86 -11.03
C ILE A 159 0.26 -3.50 -11.87
N GLN A 160 0.03 -3.67 -13.18
CA GLN A 160 1.03 -4.22 -14.10
C GLN A 160 2.31 -3.37 -14.13
N LYS A 161 2.19 -2.03 -14.23
CA LYS A 161 3.33 -1.10 -14.19
C LYS A 161 4.08 -1.18 -12.86
N ASN A 162 3.34 -1.18 -11.75
CA ASN A 162 3.92 -1.27 -10.41
C ASN A 162 4.65 -2.61 -10.19
N LYS A 163 4.09 -3.72 -10.68
CA LYS A 163 4.75 -5.03 -10.63
C LYS A 163 6.06 -5.01 -11.41
N LYS A 164 6.03 -4.57 -12.68
CA LYS A 164 7.23 -4.46 -13.51
C LYS A 164 8.29 -3.57 -12.89
N HIS A 165 7.89 -2.44 -12.30
CA HIS A 165 8.80 -1.54 -11.60
C HIS A 165 9.43 -2.21 -10.38
N ALA A 166 8.65 -2.88 -9.52
CA ALA A 166 9.19 -3.61 -8.38
C ALA A 166 10.16 -4.69 -8.81
N GLU A 167 9.81 -5.49 -9.83
CA GLU A 167 10.68 -6.55 -10.36
C GLU A 167 11.98 -6.01 -10.96
N SER A 168 11.96 -4.84 -11.62
CA SER A 168 13.16 -4.17 -12.13
C SER A 168 14.10 -3.67 -11.03
N LEU A 169 13.59 -3.45 -9.82
CA LEU A 169 14.37 -3.14 -8.62
C LEU A 169 14.88 -4.38 -7.87
N GLY A 170 14.49 -5.58 -8.32
CA GLY A 170 14.91 -6.84 -7.73
C GLY A 170 13.92 -7.48 -6.77
N TYR A 171 12.70 -6.94 -6.63
CA TYR A 171 11.68 -7.54 -5.78
C TYR A 171 11.10 -8.82 -6.38
N ASP A 172 10.84 -9.79 -5.54
CA ASP A 172 9.88 -10.85 -5.80
C ASP A 172 8.48 -10.30 -5.54
N THR A 173 7.50 -10.65 -6.39
CA THR A 173 6.15 -10.10 -6.31
C THR A 173 5.11 -11.17 -6.04
N TYR A 174 4.06 -10.79 -5.29
CA TYR A 174 2.95 -11.65 -4.92
C TYR A 174 1.65 -10.85 -4.91
N MET A 175 0.50 -11.49 -5.10
CA MET A 175 -0.81 -10.83 -4.98
C MET A 175 -1.75 -11.59 -4.05
N VAL A 176 -2.39 -10.84 -3.16
CA VAL A 176 -3.57 -11.27 -2.39
C VAL A 176 -4.77 -10.48 -2.91
N PHE A 177 -5.68 -11.18 -3.57
CA PHE A 177 -6.92 -10.61 -4.09
C PHE A 177 -8.05 -10.89 -3.09
N VAL A 178 -8.69 -9.83 -2.59
CA VAL A 178 -9.78 -9.95 -1.62
C VAL A 178 -11.10 -9.78 -2.36
N ASN A 179 -11.80 -10.90 -2.51
CA ASN A 179 -13.10 -10.97 -3.17
C ASN A 179 -14.25 -10.80 -2.16
N THR A 180 -15.38 -10.27 -2.64
CA THR A 180 -16.66 -10.23 -1.91
C THR A 180 -17.80 -10.04 -2.90
N SER A 181 -19.04 -10.38 -2.52
CA SER A 181 -20.20 -10.06 -3.35
C SER A 181 -20.49 -8.55 -3.34
N LEU A 182 -21.21 -8.07 -4.35
CA LEU A 182 -21.58 -6.67 -4.46
C LEU A 182 -22.50 -6.24 -3.31
N GLU A 183 -23.43 -7.09 -2.92
CA GLU A 183 -24.39 -6.87 -1.85
C GLU A 183 -23.68 -6.62 -0.52
N VAL A 184 -22.74 -7.51 -0.17
CA VAL A 184 -21.94 -7.40 1.04
C VAL A 184 -21.00 -6.19 0.98
N ALA A 185 -20.49 -5.85 -0.20
CA ALA A 185 -19.66 -4.66 -0.38
C ALA A 185 -20.47 -3.37 -0.13
N LYS A 186 -21.73 -3.31 -0.59
CA LYS A 186 -22.66 -2.20 -0.34
C LYS A 186 -23.03 -2.07 1.13
N GLU A 187 -23.41 -3.16 1.78
CA GLU A 187 -23.71 -3.19 3.20
C GLU A 187 -22.54 -2.66 4.05
N ARG A 188 -21.34 -3.18 3.79
CA ARG A 188 -20.13 -2.75 4.51
C ARG A 188 -19.74 -1.30 4.23
N ASN A 189 -20.04 -0.78 3.04
CA ASN A 189 -19.74 0.61 2.69
C ASN A 189 -20.55 1.59 3.56
N GLN A 190 -21.79 1.26 3.91
CA GLN A 190 -22.65 2.11 4.75
C GLN A 190 -22.08 2.27 6.18
N ASN A 191 -21.32 1.28 6.67
CA ASN A 191 -20.75 1.25 8.01
C ASN A 191 -19.30 1.82 8.07
N ARG A 192 -18.83 2.46 6.98
CA ARG A 192 -17.46 3.01 6.93
C ARG A 192 -17.42 4.46 7.41
N ASP A 193 -16.25 4.88 7.93
CA ASP A 193 -15.98 6.29 8.21
C ASP A 193 -15.97 7.15 6.94
N ARG A 194 -15.73 6.54 5.78
CA ARG A 194 -15.80 7.16 4.46
C ARG A 194 -16.74 6.35 3.57
N VAL A 195 -17.94 6.87 3.36
CA VAL A 195 -18.97 6.25 2.52
C VAL A 195 -18.78 6.69 1.06
N LEU A 196 -18.81 5.75 0.14
CA LEU A 196 -18.84 6.01 -1.31
C LEU A 196 -20.27 5.97 -1.82
N SER A 197 -20.54 6.71 -2.90
CA SER A 197 -21.81 6.57 -3.61
C SER A 197 -21.96 5.16 -4.19
N ASP A 198 -23.21 4.69 -4.29
CA ASP A 198 -23.52 3.35 -4.82
C ASP A 198 -23.02 3.16 -6.24
N GLU A 199 -23.04 4.21 -7.05
CA GLU A 199 -22.55 4.21 -8.42
C GLU A 199 -21.03 3.97 -8.47
N LEU A 200 -20.26 4.76 -7.70
CA LEU A 200 -18.81 4.62 -7.63
C LEU A 200 -18.40 3.27 -7.07
N LEU A 201 -19.11 2.78 -6.05
CA LEU A 201 -18.85 1.48 -5.47
C LEU A 201 -19.10 0.37 -6.47
N THR A 202 -20.28 0.36 -7.13
CA THR A 202 -20.68 -0.65 -8.10
C THR A 202 -19.71 -0.68 -9.29
N LYS A 203 -19.39 0.50 -9.83
CA LYS A 203 -18.39 0.61 -10.92
C LYS A 203 -17.03 0.07 -10.50
N SER A 204 -16.51 0.53 -9.36
CA SER A 204 -15.20 0.07 -8.87
C SER A 204 -15.18 -1.43 -8.59
N TRP A 205 -16.26 -1.98 -8.04
CA TRP A 205 -16.40 -3.42 -7.81
C TRP A 205 -16.36 -4.19 -9.14
N GLY A 206 -17.15 -3.77 -10.13
CA GLY A 206 -17.20 -4.38 -11.46
C GLY A 206 -15.83 -4.36 -12.16
N ASP A 207 -15.15 -3.22 -12.15
CA ASP A 207 -13.81 -3.08 -12.73
C ASP A 207 -12.80 -4.04 -12.08
N VAL A 208 -12.88 -4.22 -10.76
CA VAL A 208 -12.02 -5.14 -10.02
C VAL A 208 -12.32 -6.59 -10.38
N GLN A 209 -13.61 -6.98 -10.49
CA GLN A 209 -14.00 -8.34 -10.91
C GLN A 209 -13.52 -8.65 -12.33
N ASN A 210 -13.64 -7.71 -13.25
CA ASN A 210 -13.17 -7.82 -14.63
C ASN A 210 -11.64 -8.00 -14.73
N ASN A 211 -10.91 -7.61 -13.71
CA ASN A 211 -9.47 -7.73 -13.66
C ASN A 211 -8.96 -9.00 -12.97
N LEU A 212 -9.82 -9.76 -12.29
CA LEU A 212 -9.42 -10.93 -11.50
C LEU A 212 -8.62 -11.96 -12.32
N GLY A 213 -9.14 -12.39 -13.46
CA GLY A 213 -8.45 -13.35 -14.34
C GLY A 213 -7.14 -12.77 -14.91
N LYS A 214 -7.11 -11.47 -15.20
CA LYS A 214 -5.89 -10.79 -15.65
C LYS A 214 -4.82 -10.79 -14.58
N PHE A 215 -5.19 -10.58 -13.31
CA PHE A 215 -4.26 -10.64 -12.19
C PHE A 215 -3.76 -12.05 -11.93
N GLN A 216 -4.64 -13.06 -12.05
CA GLN A 216 -4.24 -14.45 -11.93
C GLN A 216 -3.16 -14.80 -12.96
N ASN A 217 -3.34 -14.38 -14.20
CA ASN A 217 -2.34 -14.59 -15.26
C ASN A 217 -1.06 -13.79 -15.00
N LEU A 218 -1.18 -12.54 -14.52
CA LEU A 218 -0.04 -11.66 -14.27
C LEU A 218 0.88 -12.16 -13.14
N PHE A 219 0.32 -12.73 -12.08
CA PHE A 219 1.08 -13.21 -10.91
C PHE A 219 1.28 -14.73 -10.89
N GLY A 220 0.54 -15.49 -11.70
CA GLY A 220 0.68 -16.93 -11.82
C GLY A 220 0.59 -17.65 -10.48
N GLY A 221 1.59 -18.46 -10.14
CA GLY A 221 1.66 -19.20 -8.87
C GLY A 221 1.72 -18.33 -7.61
N ASN A 222 2.07 -17.05 -7.76
CA ASN A 222 2.15 -16.05 -6.68
C ASN A 222 0.84 -15.26 -6.54
N PHE A 223 -0.29 -15.87 -6.83
CA PHE A 223 -1.62 -15.28 -6.71
C PHE A 223 -2.48 -16.09 -5.73
N ARG A 224 -3.16 -15.41 -4.82
CA ARG A 224 -4.16 -16.03 -3.94
C ARG A 224 -5.41 -15.18 -3.85
N ILE A 225 -6.57 -15.85 -3.84
CA ILE A 225 -7.87 -15.24 -3.61
C ILE A 225 -8.27 -15.50 -2.15
N VAL A 226 -8.74 -14.46 -1.49
CA VAL A 226 -9.43 -14.52 -0.21
C VAL A 226 -10.89 -14.19 -0.47
N ASP A 227 -11.78 -15.15 -0.37
CA ASP A 227 -13.21 -14.88 -0.38
C ASP A 227 -13.65 -14.41 0.99
N ASN A 228 -14.08 -13.16 1.07
CA ASN A 228 -14.53 -12.48 2.27
C ASN A 228 -16.02 -12.07 2.17
N THR A 229 -16.80 -12.80 1.38
CA THR A 229 -18.26 -12.61 1.28
C THR A 229 -18.91 -12.90 2.62
N VAL A 230 -18.51 -13.99 3.28
CA VAL A 230 -18.95 -14.33 4.64
C VAL A 230 -17.78 -14.09 5.60
N TYR A 231 -18.07 -13.43 6.73
CA TYR A 231 -17.07 -13.25 7.79
C TYR A 231 -16.61 -14.60 8.33
N LYS A 232 -15.37 -14.92 8.07
CA LYS A 232 -14.69 -16.13 8.58
C LYS A 232 -13.19 -15.86 8.69
N PRO A 233 -12.49 -16.55 9.61
CA PRO A 233 -11.04 -16.46 9.66
C PRO A 233 -10.41 -16.80 8.31
N ILE A 234 -9.34 -16.10 7.96
CA ILE A 234 -8.58 -16.37 6.72
C ILE A 234 -8.06 -17.81 6.77
N SER A 235 -8.24 -18.54 5.67
CA SER A 235 -7.82 -19.94 5.62
C SER A 235 -6.32 -20.07 5.92
N GLY A 236 -5.97 -21.06 6.74
CA GLY A 236 -4.57 -21.34 7.07
C GLY A 236 -3.71 -21.64 5.84
N GLN A 237 -4.32 -22.09 4.74
CA GLN A 237 -3.61 -22.29 3.47
C GLN A 237 -3.14 -20.98 2.85
N VAL A 238 -3.98 -19.91 2.88
CA VAL A 238 -3.60 -18.59 2.37
C VAL A 238 -2.51 -17.98 3.25
N GLN A 239 -2.68 -18.01 4.58
CA GLN A 239 -1.68 -17.54 5.53
C GLN A 239 -0.34 -18.26 5.34
N LYS A 240 -0.36 -19.59 5.23
CA LYS A 240 0.83 -20.41 4.97
C LYS A 240 1.49 -20.06 3.64
N ALA A 241 0.71 -19.88 2.57
CA ALA A 241 1.23 -19.53 1.25
C ALA A 241 1.94 -18.17 1.25
N VAL A 242 1.33 -17.16 1.88
CA VAL A 242 1.91 -15.81 2.00
C VAL A 242 3.17 -15.85 2.89
N ASN A 243 3.13 -16.50 4.03
CA ASN A 243 4.28 -16.65 4.92
C ASN A 243 5.44 -17.39 4.23
N ASN A 244 5.15 -18.44 3.48
CA ASN A 244 6.16 -19.15 2.69
C ASN A 244 6.79 -18.24 1.63
N PHE A 245 5.99 -17.40 0.96
CA PHE A 245 6.51 -16.43 -0.01
C PHE A 245 7.46 -15.42 0.66
N VAL A 246 7.07 -14.87 1.81
CA VAL A 246 7.90 -13.89 2.53
C VAL A 246 9.21 -14.50 3.00
N LYS A 247 9.16 -15.72 3.58
CA LYS A 247 10.33 -16.43 4.12
C LYS A 247 11.23 -17.04 3.05
N LYS A 248 10.71 -17.24 1.83
CA LYS A 248 11.48 -17.84 0.72
C LYS A 248 12.62 -16.92 0.32
N ARG A 249 13.80 -17.49 0.04
CA ARG A 249 14.93 -16.75 -0.53
C ARG A 249 14.49 -15.99 -1.78
N VAL A 250 15.02 -14.78 -1.96
CA VAL A 250 14.80 -13.97 -3.16
C VAL A 250 15.23 -14.74 -4.39
N TYR A 251 14.34 -14.84 -5.38
CA TYR A 251 14.61 -15.55 -6.64
C TYR A 251 14.86 -14.61 -7.83
N ASN A 252 14.45 -13.34 -7.75
CA ASN A 252 14.74 -12.34 -8.77
C ASN A 252 16.26 -12.15 -8.92
N PRO A 253 16.82 -12.28 -10.15
CA PRO A 253 18.27 -12.20 -10.37
C PRO A 253 18.90 -10.88 -9.92
N ILE A 254 18.20 -9.75 -10.16
CA ILE A 254 18.64 -8.41 -9.74
C ILE A 254 18.69 -8.34 -8.21
N GLY A 255 17.66 -8.86 -7.55
CA GLY A 255 17.60 -8.92 -6.10
C GLY A 255 18.68 -9.81 -5.49
N LYS A 256 18.95 -10.97 -6.07
CA LYS A 256 20.06 -11.85 -5.65
C LYS A 256 21.40 -11.14 -5.74
N LYS A 257 21.68 -10.45 -6.86
CA LYS A 257 22.90 -9.68 -7.04
C LYS A 257 23.02 -8.57 -6.00
N TRP A 258 21.95 -7.83 -5.75
CA TRP A 258 21.93 -6.77 -4.74
C TRP A 258 22.24 -7.33 -3.34
N ILE A 259 21.61 -8.42 -2.92
CA ILE A 259 21.86 -9.07 -1.62
C ILE A 259 23.32 -9.52 -1.50
N SER A 260 23.87 -10.14 -2.54
CA SER A 260 25.27 -10.59 -2.55
C SER A 260 26.23 -9.41 -2.35
N THR A 261 26.02 -8.31 -3.08
CA THR A 261 26.84 -7.10 -2.94
C THR A 261 26.70 -6.48 -1.55
N ALA A 262 25.47 -6.34 -1.04
CA ALA A 262 25.21 -5.76 0.27
C ALA A 262 25.86 -6.60 1.41
N ARG A 263 25.81 -7.93 1.32
CA ARG A 263 26.49 -8.83 2.28
C ARG A 263 28.00 -8.70 2.22
N ALA A 264 28.57 -8.61 1.02
CA ALA A 264 30.00 -8.40 0.86
C ALA A 264 30.46 -7.09 1.51
N LEU A 265 29.73 -6.00 1.30
CA LEU A 265 30.00 -4.70 1.92
C LEU A 265 29.84 -4.75 3.46
N LYS A 266 28.81 -5.43 3.97
CA LYS A 266 28.60 -5.62 5.41
C LYS A 266 29.76 -6.39 6.05
N ASN A 267 30.21 -7.48 5.41
CA ASN A 267 31.31 -8.29 5.90
C ASN A 267 32.65 -7.54 5.84
N ALA A 268 32.84 -6.64 4.88
CA ALA A 268 34.00 -5.77 4.79
C ALA A 268 33.98 -4.58 5.78
N ASN A 269 33.03 -4.53 6.72
CA ASN A 269 32.82 -3.40 7.66
C ASN A 269 32.64 -2.01 6.99
N ILE A 270 32.28 -1.99 5.71
CA ILE A 270 32.05 -0.74 4.96
C ILE A 270 30.65 -0.19 5.25
N ILE A 271 29.70 -1.08 5.58
CA ILE A 271 28.38 -0.70 6.11
C ILE A 271 28.49 -0.79 7.62
N LYS A 272 28.83 0.30 8.28
CA LYS A 272 28.73 0.41 9.74
C LYS A 272 27.26 0.37 10.13
N LYS A 273 26.98 -0.33 11.23
CA LYS A 273 25.67 -0.38 11.90
C LYS A 273 25.10 1.01 12.14
#